data_0d4343534b391b379bc9b54342e132e4
#
_entry.id   0d4343534b391b379bc9b54342e132e4
#
_cell.length_a   1.000
_cell.length_b   1.000
_cell.length_c   1.000
_cell.angle_alpha   90.00
_cell.angle_beta   90.00
_cell.angle_gamma   90.00
#
_symmetry.space_group_name_H-M   'P 1'
#
loop_
_entity.id
_entity.type
_entity.pdbx_description
1 polymer ?
#
loop_
_entity_poly.entity_id
_entity_poly.type
_entity_poly.pdbx_seq_one_letter_code
_entity_poly.pdbx_strand_id
1 'polypeptide(L)' 'MNDKELQTIRSRCEKATGGKWTAYIEGRNIECGSSFIQTADNDLEIIGATIADYDFIAHARQDIITLLDEIERLRSKEA' A
#
# COMPACT_ATOMS: atom_id res chain seq x y z
N MET A 1 7.16 -15.06 -12.00
CA MET A 1 6.54 -13.94 -12.73
C MET A 1 7.41 -13.50 -13.88
N ASN A 2 6.79 -13.18 -15.01
CA ASN A 2 7.52 -12.62 -16.14
C ASN A 2 7.55 -11.10 -16.07
N ASP A 3 8.32 -10.47 -16.96
CA ASP A 3 8.47 -9.00 -16.95
C ASP A 3 7.16 -8.27 -17.20
N LYS A 4 6.29 -8.82 -18.04
CA LYS A 4 5.00 -8.22 -18.34
C LYS A 4 4.10 -8.19 -17.10
N GLU A 5 4.08 -9.26 -16.33
CA GLU A 5 3.32 -9.34 -15.09
C GLU A 5 3.83 -8.34 -14.05
N LEU A 6 5.15 -8.25 -13.90
CA LEU A 6 5.78 -7.29 -12.99
C LEU A 6 5.44 -5.85 -13.38
N GLN A 7 5.49 -5.54 -14.66
CA GLN A 7 5.15 -4.21 -15.16
C GLN A 7 3.68 -3.88 -14.93
N THR A 8 2.79 -4.86 -15.10
CA THR A 8 1.37 -4.68 -14.84
C THR A 8 1.11 -4.36 -13.36
N ILE A 9 1.80 -5.04 -12.46
CA ILE A 9 1.68 -4.78 -11.01
C ILE A 9 2.20 -3.39 -10.68
N ARG A 10 3.36 -3.01 -11.22
CA ARG A 10 3.93 -1.68 -11.02
C ARG A 10 2.98 -0.59 -11.53
N SER A 11 2.37 -0.81 -12.67
CA SER A 11 1.41 0.14 -13.26
C SER A 11 0.21 0.38 -12.33
N ARG A 12 -0.31 -0.68 -11.69
CA ARG A 12 -1.40 -0.53 -10.72
C ARG A 12 -0.97 0.32 -9.52
N CYS A 13 0.25 0.12 -9.04
CA CYS A 13 0.79 0.92 -7.94
C CYS A 13 0.90 2.39 -8.32
N GLU A 14 1.37 2.68 -9.55
CA GLU A 14 1.54 4.04 -10.04
C GLU A 14 0.21 4.76 -10.25
N LYS A 15 -0.83 4.02 -10.64
CA LYS A 15 -2.18 4.57 -10.86
C LYS A 15 -2.95 4.79 -9.57
N ALA A 16 -2.59 4.10 -8.50
CA ALA A 16 -3.22 4.31 -7.20
C ALA A 16 -2.88 5.71 -6.68
N THR A 17 -3.74 6.24 -5.79
CA THR A 17 -3.49 7.53 -5.18
C THR A 17 -2.09 7.56 -4.56
N GLY A 18 -1.34 8.62 -4.82
CA GLY A 18 0.04 8.74 -4.36
C GLY A 18 0.19 9.01 -2.87
N GLY A 19 1.43 9.22 -2.48
CA GLY A 19 1.80 9.51 -1.11
C GLY A 19 1.97 8.25 -0.26
N LYS A 20 2.41 8.45 0.96
CA LYS A 20 2.50 7.38 1.94
C LYS A 20 1.10 7.16 2.53
N TRP A 21 0.58 5.98 2.37
CA TRP A 21 -0.70 5.63 2.97
C TRP A 21 -0.50 5.34 4.45
N THR A 22 -1.28 5.98 5.30
CA THR A 22 -1.16 5.85 6.75
C THR A 22 -2.51 5.47 7.35
N ALA A 23 -2.53 4.40 8.15
CA ALA A 23 -3.74 3.99 8.85
C ALA A 23 -3.89 4.79 10.16
N TYR A 24 -5.03 5.44 10.32
CA TYR A 24 -5.41 6.10 11.56
C TYR A 24 -6.51 5.26 12.22
N ILE A 25 -6.20 4.73 13.38
CA ILE A 25 -7.05 3.77 14.07
C ILE A 25 -7.59 4.38 15.36
N GLU A 26 -8.90 4.36 15.54
CA GLU A 26 -9.53 4.81 16.78
C GLU A 26 -8.97 4.03 17.97
N GLY A 27 -8.57 4.75 19.00
CA GLY A 27 -7.95 4.16 20.19
C GLY A 27 -6.45 3.96 20.09
N ARG A 28 -5.86 4.20 18.93
CA ARG A 28 -4.40 4.06 18.73
C ARG A 28 -3.75 5.42 18.41
N ASN A 29 -4.12 6.04 17.31
CA ASN A 29 -3.56 7.32 16.89
C ASN A 29 -4.62 8.39 16.60
N ILE A 30 -5.89 8.09 16.85
CA ILE A 30 -6.98 9.08 16.93
C ILE A 30 -7.85 8.78 18.15
N GLU A 31 -8.41 9.80 18.76
CA GLU A 31 -9.18 9.60 20.00
C GLU A 31 -10.62 9.17 19.74
N CYS A 32 -11.23 9.68 18.70
CA CYS A 32 -12.62 9.36 18.36
C CYS A 32 -12.81 9.44 16.85
N GLY A 33 -13.92 8.87 16.40
CA GLY A 33 -14.27 8.81 15.00
C GLY A 33 -13.95 7.45 14.39
N SER A 34 -14.30 7.29 13.12
CA SER A 34 -14.04 6.04 12.40
C SER A 34 -12.59 5.94 11.97
N SER A 35 -12.05 4.72 11.99
CA SER A 35 -10.71 4.47 11.45
C SER A 35 -10.71 4.74 9.95
N PHE A 36 -9.57 5.19 9.43
CA PHE A 36 -9.42 5.48 8.00
C PHE A 36 -7.96 5.36 7.58
N ILE A 37 -7.74 5.31 6.27
CA ILE A 37 -6.41 5.36 5.68
C ILE A 37 -6.25 6.71 4.97
N GLN A 38 -5.27 7.49 5.37
CA GLN A 38 -4.96 8.75 4.71
C GLN A 38 -4.04 8.51 3.52
N THR A 39 -4.44 9.03 2.37
CA THR A 39 -3.61 9.04 1.15
C THR A 39 -3.21 10.49 0.85
N ALA A 40 -2.54 10.72 -0.27
CA ALA A 40 -2.17 12.08 -0.67
C ALA A 40 -3.38 12.97 -0.91
N ASP A 41 -4.49 12.41 -1.38
CA ASP A 41 -5.65 13.20 -1.80
C ASP A 41 -6.86 13.07 -0.88
N ASN A 42 -7.11 11.90 -0.33
CA ASN A 42 -8.34 11.60 0.39
C ASN A 42 -8.13 10.63 1.55
N ASP A 43 -9.14 10.53 2.39
CA ASP A 43 -9.23 9.53 3.43
C ASP A 43 -10.10 8.37 2.93
N LEU A 44 -9.63 7.14 3.15
CA LEU A 44 -10.34 5.93 2.75
C LEU A 44 -10.93 5.26 3.99
N GLU A 45 -12.26 5.13 4.04
CA GLU A 45 -12.93 4.36 5.08
C GLU A 45 -13.40 3.04 4.48
N ILE A 46 -13.17 1.94 5.20
CA ILE A 46 -13.51 0.60 4.73
C ILE A 46 -14.48 -0.04 5.70
N ILE A 47 -15.73 -0.16 5.30
CA ILE A 47 -16.77 -0.74 6.12
C ILE A 47 -16.48 -2.23 6.35
N GLY A 48 -16.52 -2.64 7.61
CA GLY A 48 -16.30 -4.04 7.98
C GLY A 48 -14.84 -4.45 8.14
N ALA A 49 -13.90 -3.53 7.91
CA ALA A 49 -12.49 -3.85 8.06
C ALA A 49 -12.07 -3.93 9.53
N THR A 50 -11.22 -4.91 9.84
CA THR A 50 -10.56 -5.01 11.14
C THR A 50 -9.36 -4.06 11.21
N ILE A 51 -8.79 -3.89 12.40
CA ILE A 51 -7.55 -3.12 12.55
C ILE A 51 -6.43 -3.72 11.69
N ALA A 52 -6.32 -5.05 11.69
CA ALA A 52 -5.32 -5.74 10.87
C ALA A 52 -5.54 -5.50 9.38
N ASP A 53 -6.79 -5.43 8.93
CA ASP A 53 -7.11 -5.12 7.54
C ASP A 53 -6.64 -3.73 7.16
N TYR A 54 -6.89 -2.73 8.02
CA TYR A 54 -6.42 -1.36 7.78
C TYR A 54 -4.90 -1.30 7.70
N ASP A 55 -4.19 -1.96 8.62
CA ASP A 55 -2.73 -1.99 8.61
C ASP A 55 -2.19 -2.66 7.35
N PHE A 56 -2.77 -3.79 6.96
CA PHE A 56 -2.37 -4.49 5.74
C PHE A 56 -2.54 -3.61 4.50
N ILE A 57 -3.72 -3.01 4.34
CA ILE A 57 -4.02 -2.20 3.17
C ILE A 57 -3.14 -0.94 3.15
N ALA A 58 -2.96 -0.28 4.28
CA ALA A 58 -2.13 0.92 4.37
C ALA A 58 -0.69 0.66 3.96
N HIS A 59 -0.13 -0.51 4.30
CA HIS A 59 1.25 -0.86 3.96
C HIS A 59 1.39 -1.50 2.58
N ALA A 60 0.31 -2.09 2.05
CA ALA A 60 0.37 -2.90 0.83
C ALA A 60 1.00 -2.16 -0.36
N ARG A 61 0.64 -0.91 -0.57
CA ARG A 61 1.17 -0.14 -1.70
C ARG A 61 2.69 0.02 -1.62
N GLN A 62 3.21 0.45 -0.47
CA GLN A 62 4.65 0.59 -0.26
C GLN A 62 5.35 -0.76 -0.28
N ASP A 63 4.75 -1.78 0.32
CA ASP A 63 5.33 -3.12 0.36
C ASP A 63 5.46 -3.71 -1.04
N ILE A 64 4.45 -3.55 -1.88
CA ILE A 64 4.49 -4.04 -3.26
C ILE A 64 5.58 -3.33 -4.05
N ILE A 65 5.69 -2.00 -3.93
CA ILE A 65 6.74 -1.22 -4.60
C ILE A 65 8.12 -1.68 -4.13
N THR A 66 8.29 -1.85 -2.83
CA THR A 66 9.56 -2.32 -2.24
C THR A 66 9.93 -3.70 -2.76
N LEU A 67 8.95 -4.61 -2.83
CA LEU A 67 9.17 -5.96 -3.36
C LEU A 67 9.51 -5.93 -4.85
N LEU A 68 8.86 -5.09 -5.63
CA LEU A 68 9.16 -4.92 -7.05
C LEU A 68 10.59 -4.43 -7.26
N ASP A 69 11.02 -3.46 -6.47
CA ASP A 69 12.38 -2.93 -6.53
C ASP A 69 13.39 -4.02 -6.17
N GLU A 70 13.11 -4.84 -5.16
CA GLU A 70 13.96 -5.96 -4.77
C GLU A 70 14.05 -7.02 -5.86
N ILE A 71 12.94 -7.34 -6.51
CA ILE A 71 12.92 -8.28 -7.62
C ILE A 71 13.79 -7.76 -8.77
N GLU A 72 13.67 -6.50 -9.12
CA GLU A 72 14.49 -5.89 -10.17
C GLU A 72 15.97 -5.91 -9.80
N ARG A 73 16.30 -5.62 -8.55
CA ARG A 73 17.67 -5.68 -8.05
C ARG A 73 18.26 -7.08 -8.19
N LEU A 74 17.51 -8.10 -7.79
CA LEU A 74 17.94 -9.50 -7.87
C LEU A 74 18.11 -9.95 -9.32
N ARG A 75 17.22 -9.55 -10.21
CA ARG A 75 17.31 -9.88 -11.64
C ARG A 75 18.52 -9.24 -12.30
N SER A 76 18.84 -8.00 -11.92
CA SER A 76 20.02 -7.31 -12.43
C SER A 76 21.32 -8.03 -12.07
N LYS A 77 21.36 -8.69 -10.90
CA LYS A 77 22.53 -9.46 -10.48
C LYS A 77 22.70 -10.76 -11.25
N GLU A 78 21.62 -11.30 -11.80
CA GLU A 78 21.65 -12.54 -12.56
C GLU A 78 22.06 -12.33 -14.03
N ALA A 79 22.01 -11.10 -14.49
CA ALA A 79 22.32 -10.77 -15.88
C ALA A 79 23.82 -10.70 -16.16
#